data_953b2dba20a94473f1b666deaa63e144
#
_entry.id   953b2dba20a94473f1b666deaa63e144
#
_cell.length_a   1.000
_cell.length_b   1.000
_cell.length_c   1.000
_cell.angle_alpha   90.00
_cell.angle_beta   90.00
_cell.angle_gamma   90.00
#
_symmetry.space_group_name_H-M   'P 1'
#
loop_
_entity.id
_entity.type
_entity.pdbx_description
1 polymer ?
#
loop_
_entity_poly.entity_id
_entity_poly.type
_entity_poly.pdbx_seq_one_letter_code
_entity_poly.pdbx_strand_id
1 'polypeptide(L)'
;MSRGKWVNTMRPVALLGTALGLSWAMLQLLHAQDSLGSAQAGRRLANYWCTGCHAVEPKTEGIFAADFAEIANVPSTTELSLKVFLRSSHKSMPNFILQPEETDDIVAYILSLRRK
;
A
#
# COMPACT_ATOMS: atom_id res chain seq x y z
N MET A 1 0.27 -55.80 45.49
CA MET A 1 -0.30 -54.46 45.28
C MET A 1 0.71 -53.59 44.57
N SER A 2 0.67 -53.52 43.22
CA SER A 2 1.59 -52.74 42.40
C SER A 2 0.87 -51.49 41.91
N ARG A 3 1.28 -50.32 42.36
CA ARG A 3 0.76 -49.03 41.89
C ARG A 3 1.48 -48.64 40.60
N GLY A 4 0.82 -48.81 39.46
CA GLY A 4 1.31 -48.33 38.16
C GLY A 4 1.46 -46.81 38.13
N LYS A 5 2.67 -46.33 37.87
CA LYS A 5 2.97 -44.94 37.60
C LYS A 5 2.50 -44.60 36.15
N TRP A 6 1.38 -43.92 36.03
CA TRP A 6 1.03 -43.26 34.78
C TRP A 6 1.91 -42.04 34.61
N VAL A 7 2.96 -42.12 33.80
CA VAL A 7 3.80 -41.03 33.47
C VAL A 7 3.20 -40.23 32.33
N ASN A 8 2.96 -39.01 32.62
CA ASN A 8 2.36 -37.93 31.82
C ASN A 8 3.14 -37.70 30.50
N THR A 9 2.73 -38.33 29.39
CA THR A 9 3.32 -38.21 28.08
C THR A 9 2.65 -37.15 27.18
N MET A 10 1.82 -36.25 27.75
CA MET A 10 1.04 -35.25 26.97
C MET A 10 1.69 -33.88 26.79
N ARG A 11 2.96 -33.65 27.15
CA ARG A 11 3.57 -32.33 27.13
C ARG A 11 4.21 -31.85 25.81
N PRO A 12 4.63 -32.70 24.84
CA PRO A 12 5.26 -32.14 23.64
C PRO A 12 4.26 -31.62 22.56
N VAL A 13 3.00 -32.06 22.58
CA VAL A 13 2.04 -31.71 21.51
C VAL A 13 1.55 -30.25 21.62
N ALA A 14 1.44 -29.71 22.83
CA ALA A 14 0.98 -28.34 23.05
C ALA A 14 1.98 -27.27 22.59
N LEU A 15 3.29 -27.54 22.70
CA LEU A 15 4.34 -26.62 22.30
C LEU A 15 4.51 -26.52 20.77
N LEU A 16 4.25 -27.62 20.05
CA LEU A 16 4.29 -27.62 18.58
C LEU A 16 3.12 -26.85 17.98
N GLY A 17 1.94 -26.91 18.58
CA GLY A 17 0.76 -26.18 18.12
C GLY A 17 0.90 -24.67 18.24
N THR A 18 1.57 -24.16 19.28
CA THR A 18 1.79 -22.72 19.46
C THR A 18 2.81 -22.15 18.49
N ALA A 19 3.86 -22.91 18.16
CA ALA A 19 4.86 -22.47 17.18
C ALA A 19 4.28 -22.33 15.77
N LEU A 20 3.43 -23.27 15.33
CA LEU A 20 2.75 -23.24 14.03
C LEU A 20 1.75 -22.08 13.95
N GLY A 21 1.01 -21.81 15.03
CA GLY A 21 0.07 -20.69 15.09
C GLY A 21 0.73 -19.32 14.96
N LEU A 22 1.88 -19.12 15.60
CA LEU A 22 2.65 -17.87 15.54
C LEU A 22 3.24 -17.65 14.14
N SER A 23 3.74 -18.70 13.48
CA SER A 23 4.23 -18.60 12.10
C SER A 23 3.14 -18.22 11.12
N TRP A 24 1.93 -18.74 11.28
CA TRP A 24 0.80 -18.39 10.42
C TRP A 24 0.35 -16.93 10.62
N ALA A 25 0.30 -16.46 11.86
CA ALA A 25 -0.06 -15.07 12.16
C ALA A 25 0.96 -14.08 11.61
N MET A 26 2.26 -14.37 11.65
CA MET A 26 3.30 -13.54 11.04
C MET A 26 3.17 -13.45 9.53
N LEU A 27 2.82 -14.54 8.85
CA LEU A 27 2.61 -14.57 7.41
C LEU A 27 1.43 -13.69 6.99
N GLN A 28 0.36 -13.64 7.77
CA GLN A 28 -0.80 -12.78 7.51
C GLN A 28 -0.47 -11.28 7.62
N LEU A 29 0.41 -10.88 8.54
CA LEU A 29 0.83 -9.49 8.70
C LEU A 29 1.64 -8.99 7.49
N LEU A 30 2.43 -9.84 6.85
CA LEU A 30 3.18 -9.51 5.64
C LEU A 30 2.24 -9.26 4.45
N HIS A 31 1.16 -10.01 4.31
CA HIS A 31 0.17 -9.82 3.25
C HIS A 31 -0.72 -8.59 3.45
N ALA A 32 -0.93 -8.14 4.68
CA ALA A 32 -1.74 -6.96 4.97
C ALA A 32 -1.07 -5.64 4.52
N GLN A 33 0.23 -5.64 4.29
CA GLN A 33 0.96 -4.46 3.84
C GLN A 33 0.86 -4.24 2.32
N ASP A 34 0.60 -5.29 1.54
CA ASP A 34 0.44 -5.19 0.08
C ASP A 34 -0.87 -4.51 -0.34
N SER A 35 -1.86 -4.42 0.56
CA SER A 35 -3.17 -3.84 0.25
C SER A 35 -3.23 -2.32 0.31
N LEU A 36 -2.19 -1.64 0.79
CA LEU A 36 -2.17 -0.18 0.99
C LEU A 36 -1.45 0.59 -0.13
N GLY A 37 -0.96 -0.10 -1.16
CA GLY A 37 -0.11 0.47 -2.20
C GLY A 37 1.30 0.81 -1.71
N SER A 38 2.25 0.77 -2.61
CA SER A 38 3.66 1.11 -2.36
C SER A 38 3.99 2.50 -2.90
N ALA A 39 4.27 3.45 -2.01
CA ALA A 39 4.69 4.80 -2.43
C ALA A 39 5.94 4.77 -3.32
N GLN A 40 6.85 3.81 -3.10
CA GLN A 40 8.04 3.66 -3.95
C GLN A 40 7.69 3.14 -5.35
N ALA A 41 6.78 2.19 -5.47
CA ALA A 41 6.30 1.71 -6.76
C ALA A 41 5.50 2.82 -7.47
N GLY A 42 4.62 3.51 -6.77
CA GLY A 42 3.86 4.65 -7.27
C GLY A 42 4.74 5.78 -7.76
N ARG A 43 5.86 6.08 -7.08
CA ARG A 43 6.84 7.05 -7.56
C ARG A 43 7.44 6.65 -8.91
N ARG A 44 7.78 5.38 -9.11
CA ARG A 44 8.30 4.89 -10.40
C ARG A 44 7.26 5.01 -11.51
N LEU A 45 6.02 4.61 -11.25
CA LEU A 45 4.90 4.72 -12.19
C LEU A 45 4.62 6.18 -12.54
N ALA A 46 4.56 7.07 -11.54
CA ALA A 46 4.35 8.49 -11.74
C ALA A 46 5.46 9.12 -12.59
N ASN A 47 6.71 8.77 -12.34
CA ASN A 47 7.83 9.25 -13.16
C ASN A 47 7.77 8.76 -14.61
N TYR A 48 7.17 7.62 -14.85
CA TYR A 48 7.05 7.08 -16.20
C TYR A 48 5.84 7.66 -16.96
N TRP A 49 4.68 7.81 -16.29
CA TRP A 49 3.44 8.16 -16.96
C TRP A 49 3.02 9.63 -16.81
N CYS A 50 3.41 10.30 -15.72
CA CYS A 50 2.80 11.57 -15.31
C CYS A 50 3.70 12.78 -15.49
N THR A 51 5.01 12.63 -15.63
CA THR A 51 5.99 13.74 -15.75
C THR A 51 5.83 14.60 -17.00
N GLY A 52 5.12 14.10 -18.02
CA GLY A 52 4.83 14.90 -19.21
C GLY A 52 3.94 16.12 -18.93
N CYS A 53 3.21 16.12 -17.81
CA CYS A 53 2.29 17.21 -17.46
C CYS A 53 2.45 17.68 -16.00
N HIS A 54 2.74 16.78 -15.07
CA HIS A 54 2.82 17.06 -13.63
C HIS A 54 4.27 17.16 -13.14
N ALA A 55 4.53 18.03 -12.18
CA ALA A 55 5.68 17.86 -11.31
C ALA A 55 5.39 16.70 -10.35
N VAL A 56 6.03 15.58 -10.56
CA VAL A 56 5.81 14.38 -9.73
C VAL A 56 6.78 14.30 -8.55
N GLU A 57 7.92 14.96 -8.64
CA GLU A 57 8.93 15.00 -7.60
C GLU A 57 8.88 16.34 -6.85
N PRO A 58 9.18 16.35 -5.54
CA PRO A 58 9.32 17.61 -4.81
C PRO A 58 10.36 18.53 -5.46
N LYS A 59 10.04 19.82 -5.55
CA LYS A 59 10.91 20.87 -6.13
C LYS A 59 11.14 20.79 -7.66
N THR A 60 10.36 19.99 -8.38
CA THR A 60 10.25 20.10 -9.83
C THR A 60 9.04 20.96 -10.16
N GLU A 61 8.99 21.50 -11.35
CA GLU A 61 7.86 22.29 -11.82
C GLU A 61 7.05 21.50 -12.83
N GLY A 62 5.72 21.50 -12.68
CA GLY A 62 4.80 20.94 -13.65
C GLY A 62 4.68 21.85 -14.87
N ILE A 63 4.44 21.25 -16.03
CA ILE A 63 4.38 22.01 -17.30
C ILE A 63 2.95 22.51 -17.54
N PHE A 64 1.93 21.70 -17.28
CA PHE A 64 0.54 22.00 -17.63
C PHE A 64 -0.48 21.67 -16.55
N ALA A 65 -0.10 20.95 -15.50
CA ALA A 65 -1.01 20.44 -14.49
C ALA A 65 -0.47 20.65 -13.08
N ALA A 66 -1.35 20.60 -12.09
CA ALA A 66 -1.00 20.79 -10.69
C ALA A 66 0.05 19.77 -10.21
N ASP A 67 0.98 20.22 -9.39
CA ASP A 67 2.03 19.39 -8.84
C ASP A 67 1.47 18.33 -7.89
N PHE A 68 2.07 17.16 -7.85
CA PHE A 68 1.64 16.08 -6.94
C PHE A 68 1.70 16.50 -5.47
N ALA A 69 2.69 17.32 -5.10
CA ALA A 69 2.77 17.88 -3.76
C ALA A 69 1.63 18.87 -3.46
N GLU A 70 1.19 19.66 -4.43
CA GLU A 70 0.01 20.52 -4.29
C GLU A 70 -1.26 19.67 -4.14
N ILE A 71 -1.48 18.71 -5.04
CA ILE A 71 -2.61 17.78 -4.99
C ILE A 71 -2.68 17.10 -3.63
N ALA A 72 -1.55 16.60 -3.12
CA ALA A 72 -1.49 15.91 -1.84
C ALA A 72 -1.95 16.79 -0.67
N ASN A 73 -1.70 18.10 -0.74
CA ASN A 73 -1.96 19.05 0.34
C ASN A 73 -3.32 19.76 0.23
N VAL A 74 -4.13 19.48 -0.79
CA VAL A 74 -5.52 19.95 -0.85
C VAL A 74 -6.33 19.27 0.26
N PRO A 75 -7.09 20.01 1.10
CA PRO A 75 -7.81 19.42 2.25
C PRO A 75 -8.79 18.30 1.88
N SER A 76 -9.39 18.36 0.70
CA SER A 76 -10.34 17.35 0.21
C SER A 76 -9.65 16.14 -0.45
N THR A 77 -8.34 16.16 -0.61
CA THR A 77 -7.62 15.02 -1.19
C THR A 77 -7.60 13.87 -0.19
N THR A 78 -8.19 12.77 -0.55
CA THR A 78 -8.22 11.52 0.22
C THR A 78 -7.78 10.37 -0.67
N GLU A 79 -7.48 9.22 -0.09
CA GLU A 79 -7.20 8.00 -0.84
C GLU A 79 -8.35 7.68 -1.81
N LEU A 80 -9.58 7.71 -1.31
CA LEU A 80 -10.76 7.41 -2.11
C LEU A 80 -10.94 8.43 -3.25
N SER A 81 -10.80 9.73 -2.97
CA SER A 81 -10.97 10.76 -4.01
C SER A 81 -9.93 10.62 -5.12
N LEU A 82 -8.68 10.28 -4.79
CA LEU A 82 -7.64 10.02 -5.78
C LEU A 82 -7.91 8.75 -6.60
N LYS A 83 -8.35 7.67 -5.96
CA LYS A 83 -8.74 6.43 -6.67
C LYS A 83 -9.87 6.67 -7.66
N VAL A 84 -10.89 7.41 -7.25
CA VAL A 84 -12.00 7.79 -8.14
C VAL A 84 -11.51 8.67 -9.27
N PHE A 85 -10.70 9.68 -8.98
CA PHE A 85 -10.17 10.61 -9.96
C PHE A 85 -9.33 9.92 -11.02
N LEU A 86 -8.38 9.06 -10.64
CA LEU A 86 -7.51 8.33 -11.56
C LEU A 86 -8.25 7.32 -12.46
N ARG A 87 -9.44 6.89 -12.04
CA ARG A 87 -10.30 5.97 -12.81
C ARG A 87 -11.42 6.66 -13.58
N SER A 88 -11.51 7.98 -13.47
CA SER A 88 -12.54 8.77 -14.13
C SER A 88 -11.95 9.57 -15.28
N SER A 89 -12.71 9.68 -16.37
CA SER A 89 -12.36 10.58 -17.48
C SER A 89 -12.54 12.02 -17.03
N HIS A 90 -11.52 12.86 -17.17
CA HIS A 90 -11.61 14.29 -16.90
C HIS A 90 -10.86 15.10 -17.95
N LYS A 91 -11.30 16.36 -18.14
CA LYS A 91 -10.77 17.25 -19.18
C LYS A 91 -9.25 17.39 -19.02
N SER A 92 -8.51 17.34 -20.05
CA SER A 92 -7.07 17.61 -20.16
C SER A 92 -6.12 16.52 -19.66
N MET A 93 -6.55 15.52 -18.92
CA MET A 93 -5.68 14.38 -18.56
C MET A 93 -6.00 13.18 -19.45
N PRO A 94 -5.00 12.51 -20.05
CA PRO A 94 -5.24 11.29 -20.81
C PRO A 94 -5.88 10.21 -19.95
N ASN A 95 -6.77 9.40 -20.54
CA ASN A 95 -7.30 8.23 -19.86
C ASN A 95 -6.23 7.13 -19.79
N PHE A 96 -5.59 6.99 -18.65
CA PHE A 96 -4.69 5.88 -18.38
C PHE A 96 -5.50 4.66 -17.95
N ILE A 97 -5.18 3.50 -18.53
CA ILE A 97 -5.73 2.22 -18.07
C ILE A 97 -4.76 1.67 -17.03
N LEU A 98 -4.97 2.07 -15.77
CA LEU A 98 -4.18 1.61 -14.63
C LEU A 98 -4.82 0.36 -14.04
N GLN A 99 -4.01 -0.63 -13.72
CA GLN A 99 -4.45 -1.76 -12.91
C GLN A 99 -4.79 -1.27 -11.47
N PRO A 100 -5.65 -2.00 -10.73
CA PRO A 100 -6.01 -1.59 -9.37
C PRO A 100 -4.79 -1.33 -8.48
N GLU A 101 -3.80 -2.21 -8.52
CA GLU A 101 -2.57 -2.14 -7.74
C GLU A 101 -1.72 -0.92 -8.13
N GLU A 102 -1.61 -0.62 -9.42
CA GLU A 102 -0.91 0.57 -9.92
C GLU A 102 -1.59 1.86 -9.46
N THR A 103 -2.93 1.87 -9.43
CA THR A 103 -3.71 2.98 -8.90
C THR A 103 -3.40 3.18 -7.41
N ASP A 104 -3.38 2.10 -6.64
CA ASP A 104 -3.11 2.13 -5.20
C ASP A 104 -1.69 2.61 -4.92
N ASP A 105 -0.72 2.17 -5.70
CA ASP A 105 0.67 2.60 -5.62
C ASP A 105 0.82 4.11 -5.90
N ILE A 106 0.24 4.60 -6.98
CA ILE A 106 0.28 6.04 -7.33
C ILE A 106 -0.39 6.87 -6.23
N VAL A 107 -1.53 6.45 -5.72
CA VAL A 107 -2.24 7.11 -4.61
C VAL A 107 -1.38 7.14 -3.35
N ALA A 108 -0.75 6.02 -2.98
CA ALA A 108 0.16 5.96 -1.85
C ALA A 108 1.34 6.93 -2.01
N TYR A 109 1.88 7.05 -3.22
CA TYR A 109 2.95 8.01 -3.51
C TYR A 109 2.46 9.45 -3.35
N ILE A 110 1.37 9.85 -4.00
CA ILE A 110 0.83 11.20 -3.88
C ILE A 110 0.61 11.56 -2.40
N LEU A 111 -0.05 10.68 -1.63
CA LEU A 111 -0.33 10.93 -0.21
C LEU A 111 0.95 11.01 0.64
N SER A 112 2.03 10.35 0.23
CA SER A 112 3.33 10.45 0.91
C SER A 112 3.98 11.85 0.82
N LEU A 113 3.53 12.68 -0.13
CA LEU A 113 4.03 14.04 -0.35
C LEU A 113 3.34 15.08 0.54
N ARG A 114 2.44 14.67 1.43
CA ARG A 114 1.79 15.56 2.39
C ARG A 114 2.81 16.18 3.34
N ARG A 115 2.67 17.48 3.53
CA ARG A 115 3.37 18.18 4.61
C ARG A 115 2.80 17.74 5.95
N LYS A 116 3.67 17.45 6.88
CA LYS A 116 3.34 17.13 8.28
C LYS A 116 3.13 18.43 9.05
#